data_f85323760ee28ee7b35e3225016eb8db
#
_entry.id   f85323760ee28ee7b35e3225016eb8db
#
_cell.length_a   1.000
_cell.length_b   1.000
_cell.length_c   1.000
_cell.angle_alpha   90.00
_cell.angle_beta   90.00
_cell.angle_gamma   90.00
#
_symmetry.space_group_name_H-M   'P 1'
#
loop_
_entity.id
_entity.type
_entity.pdbx_description
1 polymer ?
#
loop_
_entity_poly.entity_id
_entity_poly.type
_entity_poly.pdbx_seq_one_letter_code
_entity_poly.pdbx_strand_id
1 'polypeptide(L)'
;KIWGKFACFRDPLSISQNITLPLPPKTTVGGMLAALLGVDDYLGDDDFMDFGYSVVLGGAILKKTFSQNYINDYTKKTKAHLNSLKNLDMQKISNGLRDKSAPQKPINRELLIDPRYTIFIDKFKFENEAIDSLKNRISKFPFYLGNSEFAGNFEFMEIINFTNKNFDKISIDSFVPQSKAHNICFDENILYSPICFAGSLDNDRSPKMHINLIVSNDQIRAKNIEACEVICAQKTYRCIFV
;
A
#
# COMPACT_ATOMS: atom_id res chain seq x y z
N LYS A 1 -1.35 -11.64 -7.20
CA LYS A 1 -0.01 -11.01 -7.10
C LYS A 1 -0.05 -9.59 -7.62
N ILE A 2 0.73 -8.74 -6.99
CA ILE A 2 1.00 -7.37 -7.50
C ILE A 2 2.50 -7.11 -7.48
N TRP A 3 2.98 -6.32 -8.42
CA TRP A 3 4.39 -5.93 -8.51
C TRP A 3 4.57 -4.67 -9.34
N GLY A 4 5.72 -4.04 -9.22
CA GLY A 4 6.09 -2.88 -10.02
C GLY A 4 7.58 -2.59 -9.93
N LYS A 5 8.03 -1.56 -10.65
CA LYS A 5 9.42 -1.10 -10.58
C LYS A 5 9.69 -0.38 -9.27
N PHE A 6 8.73 0.43 -8.84
CA PHE A 6 8.78 1.18 -7.59
C PHE A 6 7.42 1.17 -6.90
N ALA A 7 7.42 1.38 -5.58
CA ALA A 7 6.21 1.66 -4.81
C ALA A 7 6.52 2.67 -3.69
N CYS A 8 5.47 3.36 -3.24
CA CYS A 8 5.54 4.18 -2.04
C CYS A 8 4.19 4.11 -1.31
N PHE A 9 4.16 3.36 -0.25
CA PHE A 9 3.02 3.29 0.67
C PHE A 9 3.31 4.20 1.85
N ARG A 10 2.97 5.47 1.70
CA ARG A 10 3.34 6.49 2.67
C ARG A 10 2.90 6.12 4.08
N ASP A 11 3.85 6.15 5.01
CA ASP A 11 3.57 6.02 6.43
C ASP A 11 2.83 7.28 6.91
N PRO A 12 1.57 7.17 7.39
CA PRO A 12 0.79 8.32 7.83
C PRO A 12 1.37 9.00 9.08
N LEU A 13 2.20 8.31 9.84
CA LEU A 13 2.86 8.87 11.02
C LEU A 13 4.08 9.72 10.68
N SER A 14 4.56 9.69 9.43
CA SER A 14 5.67 10.52 8.97
C SER A 14 5.17 11.87 8.45
N ILE A 15 5.52 12.97 9.15
CA ILE A 15 5.05 14.32 8.81
C ILE A 15 6.02 15.04 7.86
N SER A 16 7.30 15.06 8.19
CA SER A 16 8.33 15.85 7.49
C SER A 16 9.10 15.07 6.42
N GLN A 17 8.98 13.77 6.40
CA GLN A 17 9.61 12.87 5.45
C GLN A 17 8.57 11.91 4.87
N ASN A 18 8.71 11.54 3.62
CA ASN A 18 7.85 10.54 3.00
C ASN A 18 8.49 9.15 3.16
N ILE A 19 8.34 8.57 4.35
CA ILE A 19 8.75 7.19 4.64
C ILE A 19 7.72 6.23 4.04
N THR A 20 8.18 5.10 3.50
CA THR A 20 7.31 4.07 2.97
C THR A 20 7.16 2.89 3.90
N LEU A 21 5.94 2.40 4.06
CA LEU A 21 5.67 1.11 4.68
C LEU A 21 6.23 -0.02 3.79
N PRO A 22 6.61 -1.15 4.37
CA PRO A 22 7.21 -2.26 3.61
C PRO A 22 6.20 -3.06 2.78
N LEU A 23 4.91 -2.92 3.06
CA LEU A 23 3.81 -3.60 2.38
C LEU A 23 2.64 -2.63 2.14
N PRO A 24 1.76 -2.93 1.14
CA PRO A 24 0.59 -2.11 0.87
C PRO A 24 -0.40 -2.18 2.04
N PRO A 25 -0.78 -1.04 2.65
CA PRO A 25 -1.84 -1.00 3.66
C PRO A 25 -3.17 -1.53 3.14
N LYS A 26 -4.03 -2.03 4.03
CA LYS A 26 -5.37 -2.51 3.69
C LYS A 26 -6.18 -1.46 2.91
N THR A 27 -6.14 -0.21 3.34
CA THR A 27 -6.80 0.91 2.65
C THR A 27 -6.25 1.17 1.24
N THR A 28 -4.96 0.95 1.02
CA THR A 28 -4.37 1.01 -0.33
C THR A 28 -4.88 -0.13 -1.20
N VAL A 29 -5.02 -1.33 -0.64
CA VAL A 29 -5.59 -2.47 -1.37
C VAL A 29 -7.06 -2.22 -1.70
N GLY A 30 -7.85 -1.65 -0.79
CA GLY A 30 -9.23 -1.21 -1.07
C GLY A 30 -9.28 -0.24 -2.25
N GLY A 31 -8.40 0.76 -2.29
CA GLY A 31 -8.25 1.67 -3.43
C GLY A 31 -7.85 0.99 -4.74
N MET A 32 -7.01 -0.04 -4.67
CA MET A 32 -6.65 -0.86 -5.85
C MET A 32 -7.87 -1.65 -6.36
N LEU A 33 -8.68 -2.21 -5.48
CA LEU A 33 -9.92 -2.90 -5.84
C LEU A 33 -10.94 -1.93 -6.45
N ALA A 34 -11.08 -0.73 -5.88
CA ALA A 34 -11.91 0.32 -6.44
C ALA A 34 -11.44 0.74 -7.85
N ALA A 35 -10.13 0.86 -8.06
CA ALA A 35 -9.57 1.15 -9.38
C ALA A 35 -9.86 0.05 -10.40
N LEU A 36 -9.76 -1.23 -10.02
CA LEU A 36 -10.13 -2.36 -10.87
C LEU A 36 -11.59 -2.27 -11.31
N LEU A 37 -12.50 -1.93 -10.39
CA LEU A 37 -13.93 -1.87 -10.60
C LEU A 37 -14.41 -0.53 -11.16
N GLY A 38 -13.57 0.51 -11.21
CA GLY A 38 -13.90 1.84 -11.71
C GLY A 38 -14.82 2.62 -10.77
N VAL A 39 -14.62 2.52 -9.47
CA VAL A 39 -15.37 3.24 -8.45
C VAL A 39 -14.53 4.41 -7.95
N ASP A 40 -15.01 5.64 -8.19
CA ASP A 40 -14.31 6.87 -7.80
C ASP A 40 -14.48 7.18 -6.31
N ASP A 41 -15.69 7.07 -5.79
CA ASP A 41 -16.06 7.44 -4.42
C ASP A 41 -16.13 6.19 -3.52
N TYR A 42 -14.99 5.55 -3.34
CA TYR A 42 -14.87 4.35 -2.50
C TYR A 42 -14.50 4.67 -1.04
N LEU A 43 -14.12 5.92 -0.76
CA LEU A 43 -13.79 6.37 0.59
C LEU A 43 -15.10 6.53 1.38
N GLY A 44 -15.33 6.01 2.45
CA GLY A 44 -16.60 6.06 3.19
C GLY A 44 -17.63 5.03 2.76
N ASP A 45 -17.37 4.30 1.70
CA ASP A 45 -18.04 3.06 1.40
C ASP A 45 -17.31 1.93 2.13
N ASP A 46 -17.86 1.50 3.25
CA ASP A 46 -17.27 0.44 4.08
C ASP A 46 -17.09 -0.86 3.28
N ASP A 47 -17.86 -1.08 2.22
CA ASP A 47 -17.77 -2.25 1.34
C ASP A 47 -16.37 -2.43 0.70
N PHE A 48 -15.64 -1.33 0.47
CA PHE A 48 -14.27 -1.37 -0.05
C PHE A 48 -13.20 -1.49 1.05
N MET A 49 -13.58 -1.43 2.30
CA MET A 49 -12.67 -1.53 3.44
C MET A 49 -12.97 -2.75 4.33
N ASP A 50 -14.20 -3.32 4.20
CA ASP A 50 -14.62 -4.50 4.97
C ASP A 50 -14.30 -5.79 4.22
N PHE A 51 -13.06 -6.23 4.34
CA PHE A 51 -12.59 -7.52 3.82
C PHE A 51 -11.45 -8.04 4.68
N GLY A 52 -11.31 -9.35 4.75
CA GLY A 52 -10.13 -9.98 5.35
C GLY A 52 -8.90 -9.75 4.48
N TYR A 53 -7.79 -9.35 5.09
CA TYR A 53 -6.58 -8.94 4.39
C TYR A 53 -5.36 -9.68 4.92
N SER A 54 -4.57 -10.25 4.01
CA SER A 54 -3.25 -10.78 4.31
C SER A 54 -2.29 -10.55 3.16
N VAL A 55 -1.01 -10.31 3.48
CA VAL A 55 0.04 -10.04 2.48
C VAL A 55 1.27 -10.86 2.77
N VAL A 56 1.80 -11.48 1.73
CA VAL A 56 3.07 -12.19 1.72
C VAL A 56 4.05 -11.42 0.85
N LEU A 57 5.24 -11.19 1.36
CA LEU A 57 6.34 -10.57 0.62
C LEU A 57 6.86 -11.56 -0.44
N GLY A 58 6.97 -11.10 -1.68
CA GLY A 58 7.51 -11.89 -2.80
C GLY A 58 9.03 -11.86 -2.93
N GLY A 59 9.73 -11.20 -2.00
CA GLY A 59 11.17 -11.06 -1.97
C GLY A 59 11.65 -10.10 -0.89
N ALA A 60 12.93 -9.82 -0.86
CA ALA A 60 13.51 -8.89 0.08
C ALA A 60 12.96 -7.46 -0.09
N ILE A 61 12.76 -6.76 1.03
CA ILE A 61 12.36 -5.35 1.02
C ILE A 61 13.59 -4.49 0.74
N LEU A 62 13.66 -3.95 -0.46
CA LEU A 62 14.71 -3.02 -0.86
C LEU A 62 14.16 -1.61 -0.86
N LYS A 63 14.82 -0.71 -0.14
CA LYS A 63 14.43 0.70 -0.02
C LYS A 63 15.51 1.61 -0.57
N LYS A 64 15.10 2.71 -1.20
CA LYS A 64 15.98 3.78 -1.64
C LYS A 64 15.42 5.12 -1.19
N THR A 65 16.27 5.93 -0.58
CA THR A 65 15.93 7.31 -0.20
C THR A 65 16.56 8.29 -1.17
N PHE A 66 15.82 9.32 -1.54
CA PHE A 66 16.31 10.44 -2.33
C PHE A 66 15.62 11.73 -1.90
N SER A 67 16.27 12.85 -2.17
CA SER A 67 15.69 14.18 -1.93
C SER A 67 15.02 14.69 -3.19
N GLN A 68 13.76 15.08 -3.08
CA GLN A 68 12.98 15.69 -4.15
C GLN A 68 12.70 17.14 -3.79
N ASN A 69 13.08 18.07 -4.65
CA ASN A 69 12.76 19.47 -4.48
C ASN A 69 11.33 19.74 -4.94
N TYR A 70 10.50 20.18 -3.99
CA TYR A 70 9.19 20.72 -4.29
C TYR A 70 9.29 22.23 -4.40
N ILE A 71 8.67 22.79 -5.42
CA ILE A 71 8.45 24.23 -5.51
C ILE A 71 7.23 24.53 -4.65
N ASN A 72 7.45 25.24 -3.55
CA ASN A 72 6.35 25.59 -2.63
C ASN A 72 5.55 26.77 -3.20
N ASP A 73 4.48 26.43 -3.89
CA ASP A 73 3.80 27.31 -4.81
C ASP A 73 2.45 27.83 -4.28
N TYR A 74 2.31 28.01 -2.96
CA TYR A 74 1.12 28.61 -2.34
C TYR A 74 1.25 30.11 -2.09
N THR A 75 2.15 30.79 -2.79
CA THR A 75 2.37 32.22 -2.62
C THR A 75 1.41 33.07 -3.48
N LYS A 76 1.25 34.35 -3.14
CA LYS A 76 0.49 35.32 -3.96
C LYS A 76 1.00 35.35 -5.42
N LYS A 77 2.30 35.08 -5.65
CA LYS A 77 2.94 35.03 -6.96
C LYS A 77 2.39 33.89 -7.82
N THR A 78 2.12 32.71 -7.25
CA THR A 78 1.53 31.59 -7.99
C THR A 78 0.11 31.85 -8.42
N LYS A 79 -0.71 32.45 -7.55
CA LYS A 79 -2.07 32.86 -7.97
C LYS A 79 -2.02 33.82 -9.14
N ALA A 80 -1.08 34.79 -9.12
CA ALA A 80 -0.87 35.73 -10.22
C ALA A 80 -0.41 35.01 -11.49
N HIS A 81 0.50 34.03 -11.37
CA HIS A 81 0.97 33.23 -12.48
C HIS A 81 -0.14 32.34 -13.08
N LEU A 82 -0.93 31.65 -12.25
CA LEU A 82 -2.09 30.87 -12.70
C LEU A 82 -3.14 31.75 -13.40
N ASN A 83 -3.37 32.97 -12.89
CA ASN A 83 -4.26 33.93 -13.56
C ASN A 83 -3.70 34.39 -14.93
N SER A 84 -2.38 34.56 -15.02
CA SER A 84 -1.73 34.90 -16.29
C SER A 84 -1.85 33.75 -17.30
N LEU A 85 -1.72 32.49 -16.86
CA LEU A 85 -1.97 31.30 -17.66
C LEU A 85 -3.43 31.24 -18.14
N LYS A 86 -4.40 31.48 -17.25
CA LYS A 86 -5.83 31.52 -17.59
C LYS A 86 -6.14 32.59 -18.67
N ASN A 87 -5.48 33.71 -18.56
CA ASN A 87 -5.70 34.85 -19.46
C ASN A 87 -4.80 34.82 -20.71
N LEU A 88 -3.95 33.76 -20.86
CA LEU A 88 -2.98 33.61 -21.95
C LEU A 88 -2.05 34.80 -22.09
N ASP A 89 -1.69 35.48 -20.99
CA ASP A 89 -0.75 36.61 -20.97
C ASP A 89 0.68 36.06 -21.06
N MET A 90 1.13 35.86 -22.30
CA MET A 90 2.43 35.25 -22.61
C MET A 90 3.62 36.00 -22.05
N GLN A 91 3.53 37.31 -21.88
CA GLN A 91 4.61 38.12 -21.33
C GLN A 91 4.79 37.91 -19.83
N LYS A 92 3.67 37.86 -19.08
CA LYS A 92 3.68 37.56 -17.65
C LYS A 92 4.03 36.09 -17.37
N ILE A 93 3.58 35.16 -18.24
CA ILE A 93 3.95 33.75 -18.16
C ILE A 93 5.47 33.58 -18.32
N SER A 94 6.07 34.21 -19.35
CA SER A 94 7.51 34.12 -19.58
C SER A 94 8.32 34.70 -18.42
N ASN A 95 7.90 35.82 -17.85
CA ASN A 95 8.55 36.42 -16.68
C ASN A 95 8.44 35.54 -15.44
N GLY A 96 7.29 34.90 -15.21
CA GLY A 96 7.08 33.98 -14.10
C GLY A 96 7.98 32.73 -14.18
N LEU A 97 8.20 32.19 -15.37
CA LEU A 97 9.10 31.04 -15.60
C LEU A 97 10.58 31.38 -15.34
N ARG A 98 10.96 32.65 -15.44
CA ARG A 98 12.34 33.15 -15.18
C ARG A 98 12.57 33.49 -13.69
N ASP A 99 11.54 33.50 -12.87
CA ASP A 99 11.67 33.83 -11.44
C ASP A 99 12.38 32.69 -10.70
N LYS A 100 13.69 32.86 -10.48
CA LYS A 100 14.52 31.92 -9.71
C LYS A 100 14.27 31.98 -8.20
N SER A 101 13.39 32.84 -7.74
CA SER A 101 13.11 33.07 -6.31
C SER A 101 12.00 32.20 -5.74
N ALA A 102 11.46 31.26 -6.50
CA ALA A 102 10.47 30.31 -6.00
C ALA A 102 11.06 29.49 -4.83
N PRO A 103 10.46 29.54 -3.66
CA PRO A 103 10.99 28.80 -2.51
C PRO A 103 10.95 27.30 -2.78
N GLN A 104 12.13 26.71 -2.78
CA GLN A 104 12.28 25.26 -2.93
C GLN A 104 12.27 24.62 -1.55
N LYS A 105 11.49 23.56 -1.39
CA LYS A 105 11.47 22.75 -0.18
C LYS A 105 11.94 21.35 -0.52
N PRO A 106 13.17 20.97 -0.14
CA PRO A 106 13.62 19.59 -0.29
C PRO A 106 12.85 18.69 0.68
N ILE A 107 12.28 17.61 0.17
CA ILE A 107 11.61 16.58 0.96
C ILE A 107 12.31 15.26 0.68
N ASN A 108 12.75 14.60 1.74
CA ASN A 108 13.28 13.24 1.64
C ASN A 108 12.13 12.27 1.39
N ARG A 109 12.29 11.44 0.39
CA ARG A 109 11.32 10.46 -0.04
C ARG A 109 11.95 9.07 -0.11
N GLU A 110 11.31 8.11 0.49
CA GLU A 110 11.69 6.71 0.46
C GLU A 110 10.82 5.94 -0.53
N LEU A 111 11.45 5.07 -1.31
CA LEU A 111 10.78 4.18 -2.26
C LEU A 111 11.14 2.73 -2.00
N LEU A 112 10.21 1.85 -2.30
CA LEU A 112 10.46 0.42 -2.47
C LEU A 112 10.93 0.16 -3.90
N ILE A 113 11.94 -0.70 -4.05
CA ILE A 113 12.52 -1.10 -5.34
C ILE A 113 12.09 -2.53 -5.65
N ASP A 114 11.60 -2.75 -6.88
CA ASP A 114 11.10 -4.04 -7.37
C ASP A 114 10.16 -4.75 -6.38
N PRO A 115 9.17 -4.03 -5.77
CA PRO A 115 8.26 -4.61 -4.80
C PRO A 115 7.41 -5.70 -5.44
N ARG A 116 7.23 -6.80 -4.71
CA ARG A 116 6.41 -7.95 -5.14
C ARG A 116 5.62 -8.47 -3.96
N TYR A 117 4.32 -8.63 -4.13
CA TYR A 117 3.42 -9.10 -3.08
C TYR A 117 2.46 -10.16 -3.60
N THR A 118 2.15 -11.13 -2.76
CA THR A 118 0.96 -11.96 -2.89
C THR A 118 -0.04 -11.48 -1.85
N ILE A 119 -1.17 -10.98 -2.30
CA ILE A 119 -2.24 -10.46 -1.43
C ILE A 119 -3.37 -11.48 -1.44
N PHE A 120 -3.84 -11.84 -0.26
CA PHE A 120 -5.02 -12.65 -0.05
C PHE A 120 -6.13 -11.77 0.52
N ILE A 121 -7.30 -11.89 -0.07
CA ILE A 121 -8.50 -11.14 0.29
C ILE A 121 -9.61 -12.15 0.60
N ASP A 122 -10.32 -11.95 1.70
CA ASP A 122 -11.44 -12.78 2.14
C ASP A 122 -12.68 -11.91 2.36
N LYS A 123 -13.85 -12.43 1.99
CA LYS A 123 -15.16 -11.77 2.23
C LYS A 123 -15.33 -10.39 1.58
N PHE A 124 -14.70 -10.16 0.45
CA PHE A 124 -14.92 -8.91 -0.29
C PHE A 124 -16.29 -8.93 -0.97
N LYS A 125 -17.10 -7.90 -0.78
CA LYS A 125 -18.48 -7.82 -1.29
C LYS A 125 -18.58 -7.97 -2.80
N PHE A 126 -17.64 -7.39 -3.55
CA PHE A 126 -17.60 -7.41 -5.02
C PHE A 126 -16.57 -8.42 -5.55
N GLU A 127 -16.48 -9.59 -4.90
CA GLU A 127 -15.46 -10.60 -5.21
C GLU A 127 -15.54 -11.08 -6.66
N ASN A 128 -16.74 -11.38 -7.16
CA ASN A 128 -16.93 -11.91 -8.51
C ASN A 128 -16.47 -10.91 -9.58
N GLU A 129 -16.86 -9.65 -9.46
CA GLU A 129 -16.49 -8.58 -10.39
C GLU A 129 -14.98 -8.31 -10.35
N ALA A 130 -14.38 -8.37 -9.14
CA ALA A 130 -12.95 -8.23 -8.97
C ALA A 130 -12.19 -9.40 -9.60
N ILE A 131 -12.65 -10.64 -9.41
CA ILE A 131 -12.07 -11.84 -10.03
C ILE A 131 -12.12 -11.75 -11.56
N ASP A 132 -13.26 -11.33 -12.12
CA ASP A 132 -13.41 -11.17 -13.58
C ASP A 132 -12.44 -10.11 -14.12
N SER A 133 -12.32 -8.97 -13.46
CA SER A 133 -11.38 -7.91 -13.82
C SER A 133 -9.92 -8.39 -13.75
N LEU A 134 -9.57 -9.12 -12.68
CA LEU A 134 -8.23 -9.66 -12.47
C LEU A 134 -7.88 -10.76 -13.49
N LYS A 135 -8.80 -11.69 -13.80
CA LYS A 135 -8.61 -12.74 -14.79
C LYS A 135 -8.41 -12.19 -16.20
N ASN A 136 -9.19 -11.17 -16.56
CA ASN A 136 -9.10 -10.50 -17.85
C ASN A 136 -7.96 -9.48 -17.91
N ARG A 137 -7.24 -9.23 -16.81
CA ARG A 137 -6.17 -8.22 -16.69
C ARG A 137 -6.65 -6.81 -17.08
N ILE A 138 -7.87 -6.48 -16.71
CA ILE A 138 -8.50 -5.18 -16.98
C ILE A 138 -8.61 -4.40 -15.68
N SER A 139 -8.15 -3.16 -15.68
CA SER A 139 -8.42 -2.17 -14.64
C SER A 139 -9.11 -0.98 -15.28
N LYS A 140 -10.25 -0.56 -14.74
CA LYS A 140 -11.02 0.57 -15.31
C LYS A 140 -10.32 1.90 -15.07
N PHE A 141 -9.59 2.03 -13.94
CA PHE A 141 -8.74 3.16 -13.65
C PHE A 141 -7.27 2.74 -13.61
N PRO A 142 -6.33 3.67 -13.70
CA PRO A 142 -4.90 3.36 -13.61
C PRO A 142 -4.56 2.63 -12.31
N PHE A 143 -3.87 1.51 -12.44
CA PHE A 143 -3.42 0.71 -11.30
C PHE A 143 -2.01 1.14 -10.88
N TYR A 144 -1.84 1.58 -9.63
CA TYR A 144 -0.57 2.06 -9.11
C TYR A 144 -0.29 1.57 -7.68
N LEU A 145 0.98 1.54 -7.31
CA LEU A 145 1.46 1.03 -6.03
C LEU A 145 1.69 2.18 -5.03
N GLY A 146 0.59 2.63 -4.43
CA GLY A 146 0.55 3.74 -3.46
C GLY A 146 0.39 5.08 -4.14
N ASN A 147 1.45 5.65 -4.71
CA ASN A 147 1.37 6.92 -5.43
C ASN A 147 1.14 6.71 -6.93
N SER A 148 0.44 7.65 -7.57
CA SER A 148 0.08 7.59 -9.00
C SER A 148 1.28 7.55 -9.96
N GLU A 149 2.48 7.94 -9.51
CA GLU A 149 3.70 7.87 -10.32
C GLU A 149 4.24 6.43 -10.47
N PHE A 150 3.77 5.49 -9.64
CA PHE A 150 4.30 4.12 -9.59
C PHE A 150 3.29 3.12 -10.17
N ALA A 151 3.31 2.99 -11.48
CA ALA A 151 2.49 2.01 -12.17
C ALA A 151 2.74 0.61 -11.62
N GLY A 152 1.65 -0.09 -11.31
CA GLY A 152 1.63 -1.45 -10.82
C GLY A 152 1.15 -2.43 -11.88
N ASN A 153 1.56 -3.66 -11.72
CA ASN A 153 1.05 -4.81 -12.46
C ASN A 153 0.33 -5.73 -11.50
N PHE A 154 -0.58 -6.51 -12.01
CA PHE A 154 -1.29 -7.53 -11.23
C PHE A 154 -1.52 -8.80 -12.02
N GLU A 155 -1.66 -9.90 -11.29
CA GLU A 155 -1.98 -11.21 -11.82
C GLU A 155 -2.92 -11.92 -10.85
N PHE A 156 -4.01 -12.46 -11.38
CA PHE A 156 -4.90 -13.32 -10.61
C PHE A 156 -4.24 -14.66 -10.32
N MET A 157 -4.38 -15.11 -9.07
CA MET A 157 -3.94 -16.44 -8.64
C MET A 157 -5.15 -17.18 -8.09
N GLU A 158 -5.43 -18.34 -8.66
CA GLU A 158 -6.52 -19.17 -8.17
C GLU A 158 -6.19 -19.75 -6.78
N ILE A 159 -7.14 -19.71 -5.86
CA ILE A 159 -7.08 -20.37 -4.57
C ILE A 159 -7.75 -21.72 -4.68
N ILE A 160 -7.01 -22.77 -4.33
CA ILE A 160 -7.49 -24.15 -4.42
C ILE A 160 -8.06 -24.61 -3.08
N ASN A 161 -7.47 -24.16 -1.97
CA ASN A 161 -7.87 -24.54 -0.64
C ASN A 161 -7.56 -23.46 0.40
N PHE A 162 -8.39 -23.39 1.42
CA PHE A 162 -8.30 -22.40 2.48
C PHE A 162 -8.77 -23.07 3.79
N THR A 163 -7.88 -23.21 4.76
CA THR A 163 -8.20 -23.82 6.05
C THR A 163 -7.62 -23.01 7.20
N ASN A 164 -8.45 -22.75 8.21
CA ASN A 164 -8.04 -22.07 9.44
C ASN A 164 -7.78 -23.11 10.53
N LYS A 165 -6.62 -23.07 11.17
CA LYS A 165 -6.18 -24.05 12.17
C LYS A 165 -5.39 -23.39 13.28
N ASN A 166 -5.42 -24.02 14.46
CA ASN A 166 -4.52 -23.71 15.55
C ASN A 166 -3.24 -24.55 15.42
N PHE A 167 -2.10 -23.90 15.56
CA PHE A 167 -0.79 -24.52 15.44
C PHE A 167 0.00 -24.36 16.74
N ASP A 168 0.56 -25.46 17.25
CA ASP A 168 1.48 -25.43 18.38
C ASP A 168 2.80 -24.73 17.98
N LYS A 169 3.27 -24.97 16.75
CA LYS A 169 4.45 -24.34 16.15
C LYS A 169 4.22 -24.17 14.65
N ILE A 170 4.53 -22.97 14.13
CA ILE A 170 4.35 -22.64 12.71
C ILE A 170 5.36 -21.59 12.27
N SER A 171 5.71 -21.59 10.97
CA SER A 171 6.36 -20.47 10.30
C SER A 171 5.32 -19.74 9.45
N ILE A 172 5.07 -18.47 9.73
CA ILE A 172 4.09 -17.60 9.09
C ILE A 172 4.75 -16.85 7.96
N ASP A 173 4.14 -16.89 6.77
CA ASP A 173 4.64 -16.24 5.56
C ASP A 173 4.20 -14.76 5.45
N SER A 174 3.13 -14.39 6.15
CA SER A 174 2.60 -13.04 6.18
C SER A 174 3.15 -12.23 7.36
N PHE A 175 2.34 -11.40 7.94
CA PHE A 175 2.58 -10.65 9.17
C PHE A 175 1.90 -11.31 10.38
N VAL A 176 2.23 -10.81 11.57
CA VAL A 176 1.55 -11.17 12.83
C VAL A 176 0.93 -9.91 13.45
N PRO A 177 -0.35 -9.89 13.81
CA PRO A 177 -0.94 -8.79 14.57
C PRO A 177 -0.18 -8.53 15.88
N GLN A 178 0.04 -7.27 16.22
CA GLN A 178 0.79 -6.89 17.43
C GLN A 178 0.16 -7.48 18.71
N SER A 179 -1.16 -7.64 18.75
CA SER A 179 -1.86 -8.29 19.85
C SER A 179 -1.43 -9.75 20.09
N LYS A 180 -0.92 -10.42 19.06
CA LYS A 180 -0.39 -11.80 19.09
C LYS A 180 1.15 -11.85 19.16
N ALA A 181 1.82 -10.73 19.44
CA ALA A 181 3.30 -10.65 19.50
C ALA A 181 3.92 -11.64 20.51
N HIS A 182 3.22 -11.94 21.60
CA HIS A 182 3.66 -12.89 22.62
C HIS A 182 3.77 -14.35 22.12
N ASN A 183 3.14 -14.66 21.00
CA ASN A 183 3.25 -15.95 20.33
C ASN A 183 4.49 -16.07 19.44
N ILE A 184 5.17 -14.95 19.12
CA ILE A 184 6.33 -14.94 18.24
C ILE A 184 7.55 -15.53 18.96
N CYS A 185 8.23 -16.44 18.28
CA CYS A 185 9.54 -16.93 18.68
C CYS A 185 10.61 -16.06 17.98
N PHE A 186 11.01 -14.98 18.60
CA PHE A 186 12.00 -14.06 18.04
C PHE A 186 13.34 -14.76 17.80
N ASP A 187 13.92 -14.48 16.64
CA ASP A 187 15.22 -15.00 16.19
C ASP A 187 16.15 -13.79 15.97
N GLU A 188 17.35 -13.85 16.50
CA GLU A 188 18.34 -12.75 16.45
C GLU A 188 18.79 -12.42 15.01
N ASN A 189 18.66 -13.37 14.09
CA ASN A 189 19.05 -13.20 12.67
C ASN A 189 17.91 -12.63 11.81
N ILE A 190 16.74 -12.42 12.38
CA ILE A 190 15.55 -11.94 11.64
C ILE A 190 15.23 -10.51 12.08
N LEU A 191 15.09 -9.62 11.10
CA LEU A 191 14.63 -8.26 11.36
C LEU A 191 13.11 -8.21 11.45
N TYR A 192 12.61 -7.83 12.63
CA TYR A 192 11.20 -7.59 12.88
C TYR A 192 10.92 -6.10 12.92
N SER A 193 9.89 -5.66 12.20
CA SER A 193 9.49 -4.26 12.15
C SER A 193 8.02 -4.11 12.54
N PRO A 194 7.73 -3.38 13.62
CA PRO A 194 6.36 -2.99 13.92
C PRO A 194 5.92 -1.93 12.91
N ILE A 195 4.71 -2.07 12.39
CA ILE A 195 4.07 -1.10 11.50
C ILE A 195 2.65 -0.81 11.96
N CYS A 196 2.19 0.40 11.68
CA CYS A 196 0.83 0.85 11.95
C CYS A 196 0.27 1.53 10.71
N PHE A 197 -0.96 1.22 10.33
CA PHE A 197 -1.67 1.89 9.25
C PHE A 197 -3.18 1.89 9.49
N ALA A 198 -3.91 2.70 8.74
CA ALA A 198 -5.36 2.73 8.79
C ALA A 198 -5.96 1.47 8.19
N GLY A 199 -6.86 0.82 8.93
CA GLY A 199 -7.66 -0.33 8.47
C GLY A 199 -8.87 0.09 7.66
N SER A 200 -9.44 1.27 7.98
CA SER A 200 -10.52 1.92 7.23
C SER A 200 -10.40 3.44 7.33
N LEU A 201 -11.05 4.15 6.42
CA LEU A 201 -10.99 5.61 6.30
C LEU A 201 -12.41 6.19 6.24
N ASP A 202 -12.54 7.42 6.75
CA ASP A 202 -13.70 8.29 6.48
C ASP A 202 -13.57 8.99 5.12
N ASN A 203 -14.64 9.65 4.67
CA ASN A 203 -14.67 10.43 3.42
C ASN A 203 -13.61 11.52 3.34
N ASP A 204 -13.21 12.10 4.47
CA ASP A 204 -12.14 13.09 4.58
C ASP A 204 -10.73 12.47 4.66
N ARG A 205 -10.63 11.13 4.52
CA ARG A 205 -9.42 10.31 4.66
C ARG A 205 -8.86 10.24 6.08
N SER A 206 -9.62 10.62 7.08
CA SER A 206 -9.23 10.37 8.47
C SER A 206 -9.34 8.87 8.81
N PRO A 207 -8.42 8.31 9.60
CA PRO A 207 -8.47 6.90 9.98
C PRO A 207 -9.64 6.63 10.94
N LYS A 208 -10.52 5.69 10.61
CA LYS A 208 -11.54 5.14 11.53
C LYS A 208 -10.95 4.09 12.47
N MET A 209 -10.03 3.29 11.95
CA MET A 209 -9.45 2.16 12.68
C MET A 209 -7.96 2.04 12.32
N HIS A 210 -7.16 1.63 13.30
CA HIS A 210 -5.74 1.36 13.11
C HIS A 210 -5.46 -0.14 13.20
N ILE A 211 -4.58 -0.62 12.32
CA ILE A 211 -4.07 -1.99 12.31
C ILE A 211 -2.59 -1.93 12.66
N ASN A 212 -2.21 -2.64 13.73
CA ASN A 212 -0.84 -2.76 14.20
C ASN A 212 -0.32 -4.16 13.92
N LEU A 213 0.76 -4.26 13.15
CA LEU A 213 1.33 -5.52 12.70
C LEU A 213 2.82 -5.59 13.01
N ILE A 214 3.32 -6.81 13.12
CA ILE A 214 4.74 -7.13 13.09
C ILE A 214 5.02 -7.81 11.75
N VAL A 215 5.89 -7.22 10.97
CA VAL A 215 6.38 -7.75 9.70
C VAL A 215 7.85 -8.16 9.85
N SER A 216 8.31 -9.02 8.99
CA SER A 216 9.67 -9.52 9.00
C SER A 216 10.23 -9.63 7.58
N ASN A 217 11.54 -9.61 7.46
CA ASN A 217 12.24 -9.87 6.19
C ASN A 217 12.31 -11.36 5.84
N ASP A 218 11.87 -12.24 6.74
CA ASP A 218 11.77 -13.70 6.57
C ASP A 218 10.49 -14.21 7.22
N GLN A 219 10.25 -15.52 7.20
CA GLN A 219 9.11 -16.14 7.88
C GLN A 219 9.15 -15.89 9.39
N ILE A 220 7.99 -15.58 9.96
CA ILE A 220 7.86 -15.37 11.40
C ILE A 220 7.53 -16.71 12.08
N ARG A 221 8.46 -17.20 12.89
CA ARG A 221 8.19 -18.39 13.72
C ARG A 221 7.29 -18.02 14.88
N ALA A 222 6.23 -18.79 15.08
CA ALA A 222 5.27 -18.55 16.16
C ALA A 222 4.81 -19.85 16.81
N LYS A 223 4.26 -19.75 18.03
CA LYS A 223 3.71 -20.84 18.82
C LYS A 223 2.30 -20.52 19.28
N ASN A 224 1.48 -21.57 19.42
CA ASN A 224 0.12 -21.47 19.96
C ASN A 224 -0.69 -20.36 19.26
N ILE A 225 -0.71 -20.37 17.94
CA ILE A 225 -1.33 -19.32 17.14
C ILE A 225 -2.28 -19.91 16.10
N GLU A 226 -3.40 -19.23 15.93
CA GLU A 226 -4.32 -19.50 14.82
C GLU A 226 -3.82 -18.84 13.55
N ALA A 227 -3.69 -19.62 12.50
CA ALA A 227 -3.30 -19.19 11.18
C ALA A 227 -4.05 -19.94 10.08
N CYS A 228 -4.04 -19.40 8.90
CA CYS A 228 -4.71 -19.94 7.74
C CYS A 228 -3.70 -20.59 6.81
N GLU A 229 -3.93 -21.87 6.44
CA GLU A 229 -3.21 -22.50 5.34
C GLU A 229 -3.96 -22.26 4.05
N VAL A 230 -3.32 -21.53 3.12
CA VAL A 230 -3.83 -21.19 1.80
C VAL A 230 -3.00 -21.91 0.77
N ILE A 231 -3.60 -22.83 0.02
CA ILE A 231 -2.94 -23.50 -1.11
C ILE A 231 -3.29 -22.74 -2.39
N CYS A 232 -2.28 -22.16 -3.01
CA CYS A 232 -2.43 -21.34 -4.18
C CYS A 232 -1.29 -21.66 -5.17
N ALA A 233 -1.62 -22.00 -6.42
CA ALA A 233 -0.65 -22.33 -7.48
C ALA A 233 0.41 -23.35 -7.02
N GLN A 234 -0.01 -24.45 -6.40
CA GLN A 234 0.84 -25.54 -5.85
C GLN A 234 1.78 -25.14 -4.72
N LYS A 235 1.62 -23.93 -4.17
CA LYS A 235 2.38 -23.46 -3.01
C LYS A 235 1.43 -23.27 -1.82
N THR A 236 1.86 -23.73 -0.66
CA THR A 236 1.16 -23.47 0.62
C THR A 236 1.71 -22.22 1.25
N TYR A 237 0.82 -21.29 1.59
CA TYR A 237 1.12 -20.09 2.36
C TYR A 237 0.44 -20.19 3.72
N ARG A 238 1.15 -19.80 4.77
CA ARG A 238 0.62 -19.73 6.12
C ARG A 238 0.45 -18.28 6.51
N CYS A 239 -0.80 -17.86 6.58
CA CYS A 239 -1.18 -16.45 6.67
C CYS A 239 -2.05 -16.18 7.88
N ILE A 240 -1.96 -14.95 8.41
CA ILE A 240 -2.92 -14.40 9.35
C ILE A 240 -3.69 -13.30 8.64
N PHE A 241 -5.01 -13.29 8.78
CA PHE A 241 -5.89 -12.26 8.23
C PHE A 241 -6.25 -11.22 9.31
N VAL A 242 -6.39 -9.96 8.89
CA VAL A 242 -6.85 -8.83 9.70
C VAL A 242 -7.93 -8.05 8.96
#